data_2d56b086116965466f4e2655218a72a2
#
_entry.id   2d56b086116965466f4e2655218a72a2
#
_cell.length_a   1.000
_cell.length_b   1.000
_cell.length_c   1.000
_cell.angle_alpha   90.00
_cell.angle_beta   90.00
_cell.angle_gamma   90.00
#
_symmetry.space_group_name_H-M   'P 1'
#
loop_
_entity.id
_entity.type
_entity.pdbx_description
1 polymer ?
#
loop_
_entity_poly.entity_id
_entity_poly.type
_entity_poly.pdbx_seq_one_letter_code
_entity_poly.pdbx_strand_id
1 'polypeptide(L)' 'MTTRTESKTARLTLLLDPRKKALFEEICAAQDLTPSQVVRQLIREYIIEHAGNRPLPAWLLAASRKPLRR' A
#
# COMPACT_ATOMS: atom_id res chain seq x y z
N MET A 1 -3.79 -16.14 -19.06
CA MET A 1 -3.98 -15.68 -18.60
C MET A 1 -4.37 -15.42 -17.85
N THR A 2 -4.54 -15.43 -17.80
CA THR A 2 -4.97 -15.04 -17.26
C THR A 2 -5.27 -14.60 -16.49
N THR A 3 -5.45 -14.38 -16.36
CA THR A 3 -5.87 -13.89 -15.79
C THR A 3 -6.37 -13.40 -15.25
N ARG A 4 -6.56 -13.23 -15.28
CA ARG A 4 -7.07 -12.77 -14.93
C ARG A 4 -7.70 -11.95 -14.45
N THR A 5 -7.56 -11.58 -14.86
CA THR A 5 -8.44 -10.62 -14.73
C THR A 5 -9.48 -10.83 -13.83
N GLU A 6 -9.97 -11.79 -13.72
CA GLU A 6 -10.97 -12.00 -12.85
C GLU A 6 -10.50 -11.89 -11.50
N SER A 7 -9.28 -12.00 -11.27
CA SER A 7 -8.76 -11.86 -9.94
C SER A 7 -8.78 -10.42 -9.54
N LYS A 8 -9.24 -10.13 -8.37
CA LYS A 8 -9.26 -8.77 -7.87
C LYS A 8 -8.03 -8.43 -7.10
N THR A 9 -7.12 -9.36 -6.91
CA THR A 9 -5.91 -9.11 -6.17
C THR A 9 -4.72 -9.57 -6.97
N ALA A 10 -3.60 -8.96 -6.73
CA ALA A 10 -2.35 -9.36 -7.33
C ALA A 10 -1.32 -9.43 -6.23
N ARG A 11 -0.24 -10.13 -6.49
CA ARG A 11 0.80 -10.32 -5.49
C ARG A 11 1.97 -9.41 -5.77
N LEU A 12 2.50 -8.84 -4.72
CA LEU A 12 3.72 -8.07 -4.78
C LEU A 12 4.71 -8.70 -3.81
N THR A 13 5.87 -9.05 -4.30
CA THR A 13 6.90 -9.67 -3.48
C THR A 13 8.13 -8.82 -3.52
N LEU A 14 8.73 -8.59 -2.37
CA LEU A 14 9.96 -7.86 -2.35
C LEU A 14 10.82 -8.28 -1.18
N LEU A 15 12.12 -8.11 -1.34
CA LEU A 15 13.07 -8.49 -0.33
C LEU A 15 13.50 -7.27 0.46
N LEU A 16 13.55 -7.42 1.77
CA LEU A 16 13.93 -6.34 2.63
C LEU A 16 15.06 -6.78 3.55
N ASP A 17 15.85 -5.81 3.98
CA ASP A 17 16.80 -6.04 5.03
C ASP A 17 16.02 -6.55 6.25
N PRO A 18 16.45 -7.67 6.86
CA PRO A 18 15.69 -8.21 8.00
C PRO A 18 15.51 -7.23 9.15
N ARG A 19 16.50 -6.37 9.35
CA ARG A 19 16.39 -5.39 10.43
C ARG A 19 15.33 -4.36 10.13
N LYS A 20 15.22 -3.94 8.87
CA LYS A 20 14.18 -3.00 8.47
C LYS A 20 12.81 -3.65 8.56
N LYS A 21 12.72 -4.90 8.17
CA LYS A 21 11.44 -5.59 8.23
C LYS A 21 10.97 -5.69 9.67
N ALA A 22 11.86 -6.09 10.58
CA ALA A 22 11.48 -6.24 11.98
C ALA A 22 11.05 -4.92 12.59
N LEU A 23 11.78 -3.86 12.31
CA LEU A 23 11.43 -2.56 12.85
C LEU A 23 10.11 -2.07 12.29
N PHE A 24 9.90 -2.28 10.99
CA PHE A 24 8.66 -1.89 10.34
C PHE A 24 7.46 -2.61 10.99
N GLU A 25 7.60 -3.91 11.21
CA GLU A 25 6.52 -4.68 11.81
C GLU A 25 6.25 -4.25 13.24
N GLU A 26 7.30 -3.92 13.96
CA GLU A 26 7.15 -3.47 15.33
C GLU A 26 6.40 -2.14 15.40
N ILE A 27 6.74 -1.22 14.51
CA ILE A 27 6.07 0.07 14.49
C ILE A 27 4.61 -0.08 14.06
N CYS A 28 4.35 -0.94 13.10
CA CYS A 28 2.97 -1.19 12.69
C CYS A 28 2.14 -1.71 13.86
N ALA A 29 2.71 -2.67 14.60
CA ALA A 29 1.98 -3.24 15.74
C ALA A 29 1.70 -2.19 16.79
N ALA A 30 2.64 -1.28 17.01
CA ALA A 30 2.44 -0.23 17.99
C ALA A 30 1.29 0.71 17.61
N GLN A 31 0.96 0.75 16.33
CA GLN A 31 -0.14 1.58 15.86
C GLN A 31 -1.39 0.78 15.57
N ASP A 32 -1.40 -0.49 15.97
CA ASP A 32 -2.56 -1.36 15.71
C ASP A 32 -2.83 -1.52 14.24
N LEU A 33 -1.77 -1.59 13.44
CA LEU A 33 -1.90 -1.79 12.00
C LEU A 33 -1.15 -3.03 11.60
N THR A 34 -1.63 -3.70 10.56
CA THR A 34 -0.87 -4.80 10.02
C THR A 34 0.10 -4.27 8.98
N PRO A 35 1.22 -4.95 8.77
CA PRO A 35 2.15 -4.51 7.73
C PRO A 35 1.49 -4.40 6.36
N SER A 36 0.58 -5.32 6.04
CA SER A 36 -0.10 -5.26 4.75
C SER A 36 -0.94 -4.02 4.60
N GLN A 37 -1.63 -3.61 5.66
CA GLN A 37 -2.43 -2.39 5.61
C GLN A 37 -1.55 -1.18 5.36
N VAL A 38 -0.41 -1.13 6.05
CA VAL A 38 0.49 0.01 5.90
C VAL A 38 1.06 0.06 4.49
N VAL A 39 1.48 -1.09 3.97
CA VAL A 39 2.06 -1.12 2.62
C VAL A 39 1.04 -0.68 1.59
N ARG A 40 -0.20 -1.18 1.70
CA ARG A 40 -1.23 -0.79 0.74
C ARG A 40 -1.50 0.70 0.80
N GLN A 41 -1.51 1.25 2.01
CA GLN A 41 -1.75 2.68 2.16
C GLN A 41 -0.59 3.49 1.58
N LEU A 42 0.63 3.06 1.81
CA LEU A 42 1.78 3.76 1.27
C LEU A 42 1.79 3.73 -0.25
N ILE A 43 1.40 2.60 -0.82
CA ILE A 43 1.34 2.49 -2.26
C ILE A 43 0.30 3.44 -2.82
N ARG A 44 -0.86 3.51 -2.19
CA ARG A 44 -1.90 4.42 -2.65
C ARG A 44 -1.43 5.86 -2.57
N GLU A 45 -0.80 6.22 -1.46
CA GLU A 45 -0.31 7.59 -1.31
C GLU A 45 0.76 7.91 -2.33
N TYR A 46 1.62 6.95 -2.61
CA TYR A 46 2.65 7.16 -3.61
C TYR A 46 2.06 7.38 -4.98
N ILE A 47 1.06 6.58 -5.33
CA ILE A 47 0.40 6.74 -6.62
C ILE A 47 -0.23 8.11 -6.74
N ILE A 48 -0.95 8.53 -5.70
CA ILE A 48 -1.62 9.82 -5.72
C ILE A 48 -0.61 10.95 -5.86
N GLU A 49 0.47 10.86 -5.14
CA GLU A 49 1.48 11.90 -5.13
C GLU A 49 2.25 11.99 -6.44
N HIS A 50 2.44 10.87 -7.10
CA HIS A 50 3.33 10.84 -8.26
C HIS A 50 2.63 10.51 -9.56
N ALA A 51 1.30 10.62 -9.58
CA ALA A 51 0.56 10.31 -10.80
C ALA A 51 0.83 11.33 -11.90
N GLY A 52 1.18 12.53 -11.54
CA GLY A 52 1.42 13.56 -12.53
C GLY A 52 0.13 13.92 -13.22
N ASN A 53 0.13 13.81 -14.55
CA ASN A 53 -1.06 14.14 -15.32
C ASN A 53 -2.01 12.99 -15.50
N ARG A 54 -1.69 11.82 -14.95
CA ARG A 54 -2.56 10.67 -15.13
C ARG A 54 -3.83 10.87 -14.35
N PRO A 55 -4.98 10.56 -14.96
CA PRO A 55 -6.23 10.62 -14.20
C PRO A 55 -6.24 9.52 -13.15
N LEU A 56 -6.71 9.86 -11.98
CA LEU A 56 -6.81 8.90 -10.90
C LEU A 56 -8.25 8.38 -10.84
N PRO A 57 -8.41 7.06 -10.74
CA PRO A 57 -9.76 6.52 -10.67
C PRO A 57 -10.42 6.86 -9.35
N ALA A 58 -11.73 6.98 -9.41
CA ALA A 58 -12.49 7.35 -8.22
C ALA A 58 -12.33 6.32 -7.11
N TRP A 59 -12.22 5.03 -7.47
CA TRP A 59 -12.10 4.02 -6.43
C TRP A 59 -10.83 4.17 -5.63
N LEU A 60 -9.77 4.69 -6.25
CA LEU A 60 -8.53 4.89 -5.55
C LEU A 60 -8.66 6.02 -4.55
N LEU A 61 -9.28 7.10 -4.95
CA LEU A 61 -9.44 8.26 -4.08
C LEU A 61 -10.46 7.99 -2.99
N ALA A 62 -11.51 7.27 -3.32
CA ALA A 62 -12.55 6.98 -2.34
C ALA A 62 -12.05 6.08 -1.23
N ALA A 63 -11.08 5.24 -1.51
CA ALA A 63 -10.57 4.33 -0.50
C ALA A 63 -9.66 5.02 0.49
N SER A 64 -9.26 6.24 0.21
CA SER A 64 -8.37 6.95 1.10
C SER A 64 -9.11 7.40 2.34
N ARG A 65 -8.62 7.02 3.50
CA ARG A 65 -9.26 7.42 4.69
C ARG A 65 -8.50 8.46 5.40
N LYS A 66 -7.46 8.09 6.03
CA LYS A 66 -6.65 9.06 6.73
C LYS A 66 -5.22 8.78 6.35
N PRO A 67 -4.40 9.81 6.29
CA PRO A 67 -3.01 9.63 5.90
C PRO A 67 -2.26 8.85 6.96
N LEU A 68 -1.28 8.10 6.52
CA LEU A 68 -0.42 7.39 7.44
C LEU A 68 0.56 8.31 8.10
N ARG A 69 1.00 9.32 7.37
CA ARG A 69 1.91 10.27 7.99
C ARG A 69 1.16 11.48 8.42
N ARG A 70 1.70 12.11 9.36
CA ARG A 70 1.02 13.23 9.93
C ARG A 70 1.70 14.49 9.68
#